data_4ff943f25f697be13553b4f821708d63
#
_entry.id   4ff943f25f697be13553b4f821708d63
#
_cell.length_a   1.000
_cell.length_b   1.000
_cell.length_c   1.000
_cell.angle_alpha   90.00
_cell.angle_beta   90.00
_cell.angle_gamma   90.00
#
_symmetry.space_group_name_H-M   'P 1'
#
loop_
_entity.id
_entity.type
_entity.pdbx_description
1 polymer ?
#
loop_
_entity_poly.entity_id
_entity_poly.type
_entity_poly.pdbx_seq_one_letter_code
_entity_poly.pdbx_strand_id
1 'polypeptide(L)'
;MRILKDLYFYPWMSQQENNANAVFIDGAVPTLIDPGHTHLFGVLAEAMARDRIDIGRVKLVLFTHAHPDHLEATERFGENVLRAISKAEYLYMQEEGRELFLATGAQVPGKPFQILLNQGELTLGNKTFEVIPTPGHSPGSICLYYEKEKVLVSGDTVFYLGVGRTDLPGGDPERLAESLRRLGRLHVEYLVPGHGDMLKGRKAVEKNFQLILSEFFA
;
A
#
# COMPACT_ATOMS: atom_id res chain seq x y z
N MET A 1 -11.30 1.21 -10.83
CA MET A 1 -11.07 0.36 -12.04
C MET A 1 -10.83 -1.08 -11.61
N ARG A 2 -11.55 -2.04 -12.18
CA ARG A 2 -11.37 -3.46 -11.89
C ARG A 2 -10.13 -4.02 -12.60
N ILE A 3 -9.16 -4.56 -11.85
CA ILE A 3 -7.95 -5.20 -12.40
C ILE A 3 -8.22 -6.66 -12.76
N LEU A 4 -8.79 -7.40 -11.81
CA LEU A 4 -9.15 -8.81 -11.92
C LEU A 4 -10.56 -9.03 -11.36
N LYS A 5 -11.08 -10.26 -11.46
CA LYS A 5 -12.28 -10.60 -10.70
C LYS A 5 -12.02 -10.36 -9.22
N ASP A 6 -12.83 -9.55 -8.58
CA ASP A 6 -12.75 -9.25 -7.14
C ASP A 6 -11.49 -8.47 -6.69
N LEU A 7 -10.77 -7.81 -7.61
CA LEU A 7 -9.65 -6.94 -7.30
C LEU A 7 -9.80 -5.61 -8.06
N TYR A 8 -9.81 -4.50 -7.33
CA TYR A 8 -10.04 -3.16 -7.85
C TYR A 8 -8.92 -2.22 -7.45
N PHE A 9 -8.54 -1.35 -8.36
CA PHE A 9 -7.54 -0.31 -8.19
C PHE A 9 -8.19 1.05 -8.35
N TYR A 10 -7.95 1.95 -7.41
CA TYR A 10 -8.47 3.32 -7.38
C TYR A 10 -7.28 4.28 -7.38
N PRO A 11 -6.77 4.65 -8.58
CA PRO A 11 -5.66 5.58 -8.67
C PRO A 11 -6.07 6.97 -8.22
N TRP A 12 -5.18 7.63 -7.51
CA TRP A 12 -5.28 9.04 -7.22
C TRP A 12 -4.77 9.84 -8.42
N MET A 13 -5.61 10.68 -9.00
CA MET A 13 -5.33 11.37 -10.26
C MET A 13 -5.12 12.88 -10.12
N SER A 14 -5.30 13.45 -8.91
CA SER A 14 -5.06 14.88 -8.69
C SER A 14 -3.57 15.16 -8.59
N GLN A 15 -3.14 16.29 -9.19
CA GLN A 15 -1.78 16.81 -9.04
C GLN A 15 -1.71 17.94 -8.00
N GLN A 16 -2.85 18.34 -7.45
CA GLN A 16 -2.93 19.45 -6.49
C GLN A 16 -2.72 19.01 -5.05
N GLU A 17 -3.07 17.76 -4.75
CA GLU A 17 -2.97 17.19 -3.42
C GLU A 17 -2.35 15.78 -3.52
N ASN A 18 -1.46 15.46 -2.59
CA ASN A 18 -0.90 14.11 -2.49
C ASN A 18 -1.90 13.18 -1.81
N ASN A 19 -2.07 11.98 -2.36
CA ASN A 19 -2.85 10.91 -1.75
C ASN A 19 -2.46 9.57 -2.34
N ALA A 20 -2.61 8.50 -1.57
CA ALA A 20 -2.30 7.17 -2.06
C ALA A 20 -3.34 6.65 -3.06
N ASN A 21 -2.90 5.77 -3.93
CA ASN A 21 -3.76 4.85 -4.65
C ASN A 21 -4.33 3.82 -3.67
N ALA A 22 -5.63 3.52 -3.79
CA ALA A 22 -6.25 2.49 -2.96
C ALA A 22 -6.50 1.20 -3.74
N VAL A 23 -6.40 0.06 -3.05
CA VAL A 23 -6.76 -1.25 -3.62
C VAL A 23 -7.89 -1.86 -2.81
N PHE A 24 -8.94 -2.32 -3.48
CA PHE A 24 -10.02 -3.05 -2.84
C PHE A 24 -10.04 -4.51 -3.30
N ILE A 25 -10.07 -5.41 -2.34
CA ILE A 25 -10.20 -6.85 -2.53
C ILE A 25 -11.60 -7.25 -2.11
N ASP A 26 -12.46 -7.59 -3.08
CA ASP A 26 -13.80 -8.12 -2.80
C ASP A 26 -13.72 -9.61 -2.48
N GLY A 27 -14.64 -10.09 -1.64
CA GLY A 27 -14.70 -11.50 -1.26
C GLY A 27 -15.27 -11.72 0.14
N ALA A 28 -14.93 -12.84 0.76
CA ALA A 28 -15.42 -13.21 2.09
C ALA A 28 -14.94 -12.23 3.19
N VAL A 29 -13.77 -11.65 3.02
CA VAL A 29 -13.22 -10.57 3.86
C VAL A 29 -12.97 -9.36 2.97
N PRO A 30 -13.98 -8.49 2.72
CA PRO A 30 -13.78 -7.29 1.91
C PRO A 30 -12.72 -6.39 2.55
N THR A 31 -11.59 -6.25 1.85
CA THR A 31 -10.40 -5.57 2.37
C THR A 31 -10.08 -4.34 1.53
N LEU A 32 -9.84 -3.22 2.19
CA LEU A 32 -9.35 -2.00 1.57
C LEU A 32 -7.90 -1.76 2.00
N ILE A 33 -7.03 -1.52 1.03
CA ILE A 33 -5.61 -1.23 1.25
C ILE A 33 -5.38 0.24 0.96
N ASP A 34 -4.72 0.93 1.87
CA ASP A 34 -4.29 2.32 1.80
C ASP A 34 -5.42 3.29 1.42
N PRO A 35 -6.37 3.58 2.33
CA PRO A 35 -7.54 4.43 2.04
C PRO A 35 -7.23 5.91 1.84
N GLY A 36 -6.00 6.35 2.07
CA GLY A 36 -5.57 7.72 1.86
C GLY A 36 -5.84 8.68 3.01
N HIS A 37 -5.90 9.97 2.67
CA HIS A 37 -6.20 11.05 3.60
C HIS A 37 -7.67 11.12 4.01
N THR A 38 -7.93 11.52 5.24
CA THR A 38 -9.29 11.65 5.81
C THR A 38 -10.17 12.63 5.02
N HIS A 39 -9.63 13.77 4.59
CA HIS A 39 -10.39 14.79 3.86
C HIS A 39 -10.66 14.40 2.40
N LEU A 40 -9.87 13.48 1.82
CA LEU A 40 -10.02 12.97 0.44
C LEU A 40 -10.82 11.66 0.37
N PHE A 41 -11.17 11.07 1.52
CA PHE A 41 -11.87 9.80 1.60
C PHE A 41 -13.20 9.75 0.84
N GLY A 42 -13.91 10.89 0.75
CA GLY A 42 -15.15 10.98 -0.03
C GLY A 42 -14.96 10.66 -1.52
N VAL A 43 -13.82 11.07 -2.09
CA VAL A 43 -13.48 10.80 -3.50
C VAL A 43 -13.29 9.30 -3.73
N LEU A 44 -12.61 8.60 -2.81
CA LEU A 44 -12.45 7.15 -2.86
C LEU A 44 -13.80 6.44 -2.75
N ALA A 45 -14.64 6.85 -1.79
CA ALA A 45 -15.97 6.27 -1.59
C ALA A 45 -16.85 6.41 -2.84
N GLU A 46 -16.85 7.56 -3.49
CA GLU A 46 -17.54 7.80 -4.75
C GLU A 46 -16.98 6.93 -5.90
N ALA A 47 -15.66 6.79 -5.99
CA ALA A 47 -15.03 5.93 -7.01
C ALA A 47 -15.42 4.46 -6.81
N MET A 48 -15.47 3.96 -5.57
CA MET A 48 -15.95 2.63 -5.24
C MET A 48 -17.45 2.45 -5.58
N ALA A 49 -18.27 3.46 -5.28
CA ALA A 49 -19.70 3.43 -5.59
C ALA A 49 -19.99 3.34 -7.11
N ARG A 50 -19.16 3.96 -7.97
CA ARG A 50 -19.25 3.82 -9.43
C ARG A 50 -19.02 2.38 -9.90
N ASP A 51 -18.19 1.62 -9.18
CA ASP A 51 -17.98 0.18 -9.40
C ASP A 51 -19.03 -0.69 -8.65
N ARG A 52 -20.08 -0.06 -8.08
CA ARG A 52 -21.15 -0.70 -7.28
C ARG A 52 -20.65 -1.37 -6.00
N ILE A 53 -19.57 -0.83 -5.44
CA ILE A 53 -19.00 -1.27 -4.17
C ILE A 53 -19.35 -0.23 -3.11
N ASP A 54 -20.14 -0.68 -2.12
CA ASP A 54 -20.39 0.11 -0.92
C ASP A 54 -19.19 0.02 0.02
N ILE A 55 -18.57 1.16 0.33
CA ILE A 55 -17.44 1.24 1.24
C ILE A 55 -17.78 0.74 2.65
N GLY A 56 -19.05 0.80 3.06
CA GLY A 56 -19.55 0.23 4.31
C GLY A 56 -19.44 -1.31 4.41
N ARG A 57 -19.17 -1.99 3.29
CA ARG A 57 -18.89 -3.44 3.27
C ARG A 57 -17.50 -3.80 3.76
N VAL A 58 -16.57 -2.85 3.83
CA VAL A 58 -15.19 -3.09 4.28
C VAL A 58 -15.18 -3.72 5.67
N LYS A 59 -14.46 -4.81 5.83
CA LYS A 59 -14.26 -5.57 7.08
C LYS A 59 -12.84 -5.46 7.61
N LEU A 60 -11.90 -5.19 6.71
CA LEU A 60 -10.50 -5.03 7.04
C LEU A 60 -9.93 -3.84 6.26
N VAL A 61 -9.23 -2.96 6.96
CA VAL A 61 -8.34 -1.97 6.34
C VAL A 61 -6.92 -2.40 6.61
N LEU A 62 -6.13 -2.50 5.54
CA LEU A 62 -4.74 -2.92 5.59
C LEU A 62 -3.86 -1.78 5.08
N PHE A 63 -2.72 -1.58 5.72
CA PHE A 63 -1.79 -0.52 5.39
C PHE A 63 -0.44 -1.10 4.95
N THR A 64 0.04 -0.61 3.80
CA THR A 64 1.37 -0.97 3.30
C THR A 64 2.46 -0.35 4.17
N HIS A 65 2.21 0.85 4.68
CA HIS A 65 3.06 1.59 5.62
C HIS A 65 2.29 2.71 6.32
N ALA A 66 2.94 3.47 7.22
CA ALA A 66 2.28 4.42 8.12
C ALA A 66 2.39 5.89 7.68
N HIS A 67 2.63 6.20 6.42
CA HIS A 67 2.58 7.60 6.00
C HIS A 67 1.14 8.13 5.96
N PRO A 68 0.93 9.43 6.26
CA PRO A 68 -0.41 10.00 6.42
C PRO A 68 -1.32 9.82 5.22
N ASP A 69 -0.79 9.97 4.02
CA ASP A 69 -1.50 9.86 2.75
C ASP A 69 -1.92 8.41 2.38
N HIS A 70 -1.49 7.41 3.16
CA HIS A 70 -1.97 6.03 3.09
C HIS A 70 -2.93 5.69 4.22
N LEU A 71 -2.69 6.22 5.42
CA LEU A 71 -3.24 5.67 6.65
C LEU A 71 -4.24 6.58 7.36
N GLU A 72 -4.22 7.90 7.13
CA GLU A 72 -5.01 8.86 7.92
C GLU A 72 -6.51 8.57 7.89
N ALA A 73 -7.06 8.12 6.75
CA ALA A 73 -8.47 7.78 6.63
C ALA A 73 -8.90 6.55 7.45
N THR A 74 -8.00 5.92 8.20
CA THR A 74 -8.37 4.83 9.14
C THR A 74 -9.44 5.25 10.14
N GLU A 75 -9.49 6.55 10.50
CA GLU A 75 -10.48 7.13 11.43
C GLU A 75 -11.91 7.13 10.86
N ARG A 76 -12.08 7.02 9.55
CA ARG A 76 -13.40 6.96 8.87
C ARG A 76 -14.11 5.62 9.04
N PHE A 77 -13.39 4.57 9.45
CA PHE A 77 -13.95 3.22 9.64
C PHE A 77 -14.41 3.01 11.09
N GLY A 78 -15.55 2.37 11.25
CA GLY A 78 -16.10 2.01 12.57
C GLY A 78 -15.24 1.01 13.34
N GLU A 79 -15.56 0.77 14.61
CA GLU A 79 -14.81 -0.15 15.47
C GLU A 79 -14.95 -1.62 15.07
N ASN A 80 -16.00 -1.96 14.32
CA ASN A 80 -16.24 -3.28 13.78
C ASN A 80 -15.39 -3.60 12.53
N VAL A 81 -14.60 -2.64 12.03
CA VAL A 81 -13.64 -2.84 10.93
C VAL A 81 -12.27 -3.08 11.52
N LEU A 82 -11.68 -4.23 11.20
CA LEU A 82 -10.34 -4.58 11.63
C LEU A 82 -9.29 -3.72 10.90
N ARG A 83 -8.16 -3.49 11.57
CA ARG A 83 -7.03 -2.72 11.05
C ARG A 83 -5.78 -3.55 11.12
N ALA A 84 -5.08 -3.67 9.99
CA ALA A 84 -3.85 -4.45 9.87
C ALA A 84 -2.70 -3.57 9.36
N ILE A 85 -1.55 -3.68 9.99
CA ILE A 85 -0.31 -3.02 9.60
C ILE A 85 0.86 -3.95 9.93
N SER A 86 2.03 -3.77 9.32
CA SER A 86 3.19 -4.54 9.74
C SER A 86 3.58 -4.21 11.19
N LYS A 87 4.09 -5.19 11.94
CA LYS A 87 4.53 -4.97 13.32
C LYS A 87 5.65 -3.93 13.39
N ALA A 88 6.57 -3.96 12.45
CA ALA A 88 7.67 -3.01 12.40
C ALA A 88 7.17 -1.58 12.16
N GLU A 89 6.20 -1.40 11.27
CA GLU A 89 5.61 -0.11 10.99
C GLU A 89 4.75 0.42 12.14
N TYR A 90 4.04 -0.47 12.81
CA TYR A 90 3.31 -0.10 14.02
C TYR A 90 4.24 0.46 15.11
N LEU A 91 5.39 -0.16 15.33
CA LEU A 91 6.39 0.32 16.29
C LEU A 91 6.99 1.66 15.86
N TYR A 92 7.37 1.78 14.59
CA TYR A 92 7.87 3.03 14.01
C TYR A 92 6.86 4.18 14.21
N MET A 93 5.57 3.94 13.96
CA MET A 93 4.52 4.94 14.12
C MET A 93 4.34 5.40 15.58
N GLN A 94 4.68 4.57 16.57
CA GLN A 94 4.64 4.95 17.99
C GLN A 94 5.79 5.89 18.40
N GLU A 95 6.85 5.93 17.61
CA GLU A 95 8.09 6.67 17.85
C GLU A 95 8.28 7.76 16.78
N GLU A 96 9.29 7.60 15.93
CA GLU A 96 9.69 8.59 14.92
C GLU A 96 8.61 8.90 13.88
N GLY A 97 7.83 7.91 13.47
CA GLY A 97 6.76 8.06 12.47
C GLY A 97 5.64 9.00 12.92
N ARG A 98 5.46 9.19 14.23
CA ARG A 98 4.48 10.14 14.77
C ARG A 98 4.79 11.59 14.40
N GLU A 99 6.07 11.93 14.33
CA GLU A 99 6.50 13.29 13.99
C GLU A 99 6.09 13.68 12.58
N LEU A 100 6.01 12.72 11.67
CA LEU A 100 5.58 12.95 10.30
C LEU A 100 4.11 13.41 10.22
N PHE A 101 3.22 12.83 11.01
CA PHE A 101 1.84 13.28 11.12
C PHE A 101 1.76 14.71 11.64
N LEU A 102 2.53 15.03 12.68
CA LEU A 102 2.56 16.37 13.26
C LEU A 102 3.11 17.40 12.27
N ALA A 103 4.19 17.06 11.55
CA ALA A 103 4.82 17.95 10.57
C ALA A 103 3.95 18.22 9.35
N THR A 104 3.11 17.27 8.95
CA THR A 104 2.18 17.41 7.81
C THR A 104 0.82 17.98 8.23
N GLY A 105 0.55 18.12 9.53
CA GLY A 105 -0.76 18.53 10.05
C GLY A 105 -1.82 17.43 9.93
N ALA A 106 -1.43 16.20 9.60
CA ALA A 106 -2.32 15.06 9.51
C ALA A 106 -2.71 14.55 10.90
N GLN A 107 -3.86 13.90 10.98
CA GLN A 107 -4.34 13.33 12.23
C GLN A 107 -3.61 12.03 12.55
N VAL A 108 -2.94 11.97 13.71
CA VAL A 108 -2.37 10.71 14.21
C VAL A 108 -3.53 9.74 14.51
N PRO A 109 -3.50 8.51 13.99
CA PRO A 109 -4.55 7.53 14.23
C PRO A 109 -4.74 7.24 15.72
N GLY A 110 -5.97 7.39 16.19
CA GLY A 110 -6.36 7.10 17.59
C GLY A 110 -6.92 5.69 17.78
N LYS A 111 -7.32 5.03 16.69
CA LYS A 111 -7.92 3.69 16.75
C LYS A 111 -6.85 2.60 16.76
N PRO A 112 -7.06 1.50 17.52
CA PRO A 112 -6.08 0.43 17.62
C PRO A 112 -5.95 -0.38 16.31
N PHE A 113 -4.76 -0.92 16.07
CA PHE A 113 -4.49 -1.95 15.07
C PHE A 113 -4.62 -3.33 15.72
N GLN A 114 -5.60 -4.11 15.30
CA GLN A 114 -5.88 -5.43 15.88
C GLN A 114 -5.01 -6.53 15.28
N ILE A 115 -4.46 -6.29 14.08
CA ILE A 115 -3.65 -7.28 13.36
C ILE A 115 -2.28 -6.68 13.06
N LEU A 116 -1.24 -7.28 13.65
CA LEU A 116 0.15 -6.93 13.39
C LEU A 116 0.76 -7.99 12.48
N LEU A 117 1.03 -7.60 11.23
CA LEU A 117 1.55 -8.48 10.20
C LEU A 117 3.07 -8.67 10.35
N ASN A 118 3.52 -9.87 10.06
CA ASN A 118 4.91 -10.21 9.83
C ASN A 118 5.04 -10.82 8.42
N GLN A 119 6.28 -11.12 8.01
CA GLN A 119 6.51 -11.93 6.80
C GLN A 119 5.77 -13.25 6.90
N GLY A 120 5.11 -13.65 5.81
CA GLY A 120 4.35 -14.90 5.73
C GLY A 120 3.10 -14.78 4.87
N GLU A 121 2.16 -15.68 5.07
CA GLU A 121 0.92 -15.71 4.31
C GLU A 121 -0.21 -14.97 5.04
N LEU A 122 -0.96 -14.19 4.26
CA LEU A 122 -2.21 -13.54 4.68
C LEU A 122 -3.37 -14.07 3.82
N THR A 123 -4.27 -14.83 4.41
CA THR A 123 -5.44 -15.37 3.72
C THR A 123 -6.66 -14.48 3.96
N LEU A 124 -7.20 -13.91 2.88
CA LEU A 124 -8.40 -13.08 2.83
C LEU A 124 -9.51 -13.86 2.10
N GLY A 125 -10.24 -14.67 2.85
CA GLY A 125 -11.25 -15.57 2.28
C GLY A 125 -10.62 -16.67 1.41
N ASN A 126 -10.78 -16.61 0.11
CA ASN A 126 -10.20 -17.57 -0.86
C ASN A 126 -8.95 -17.06 -1.58
N LYS A 127 -8.38 -15.96 -1.12
CA LYS A 127 -7.17 -15.36 -1.69
C LYS A 127 -6.07 -15.35 -0.64
N THR A 128 -4.92 -15.94 -0.96
CA THR A 128 -3.73 -15.93 -0.11
C THR A 128 -2.68 -15.04 -0.74
N PHE A 129 -2.24 -14.05 0.02
CA PHE A 129 -1.18 -13.13 -0.32
C PHE A 129 0.07 -13.48 0.48
N GLU A 130 1.23 -13.37 -0.13
CA GLU A 130 2.48 -13.32 0.60
C GLU A 130 2.70 -11.88 1.09
N VAL A 131 2.90 -11.71 2.40
CA VAL A 131 3.34 -10.46 3.02
C VAL A 131 4.85 -10.40 2.96
N ILE A 132 5.37 -9.49 2.16
CA ILE A 132 6.81 -9.33 1.92
C ILE A 132 7.26 -8.03 2.59
N PRO A 133 8.07 -8.06 3.67
CA PRO A 133 8.67 -6.86 4.23
C PRO A 133 9.58 -6.20 3.20
N THR A 134 9.41 -4.92 2.98
CA THR A 134 10.17 -4.12 2.00
C THR A 134 10.64 -2.82 2.62
N PRO A 135 11.50 -2.91 3.67
CA PRO A 135 12.01 -1.71 4.33
C PRO A 135 12.83 -0.85 3.37
N GLY A 136 12.85 0.45 3.64
CA GLY A 136 13.64 1.43 2.92
C GLY A 136 12.91 2.76 2.69
N HIS A 137 11.66 2.76 2.22
CA HIS A 137 10.82 3.95 2.22
C HIS A 137 10.37 4.31 3.64
N SER A 138 9.93 3.29 4.40
CA SER A 138 9.80 3.32 5.85
C SER A 138 10.34 2.01 6.44
N PRO A 139 10.59 1.95 7.77
CA PRO A 139 11.23 0.78 8.39
C PRO A 139 10.41 -0.50 8.30
N GLY A 140 9.10 -0.38 8.28
CA GLY A 140 8.16 -1.50 8.28
C GLY A 140 7.29 -1.61 7.03
N SER A 141 7.63 -0.92 5.94
CA SER A 141 6.93 -1.06 4.65
C SER A 141 6.80 -2.51 4.24
N ILE A 142 5.64 -2.87 3.68
CA ILE A 142 5.35 -4.19 3.14
C ILE A 142 4.78 -4.12 1.73
N CYS A 143 5.07 -5.14 0.95
CA CYS A 143 4.33 -5.45 -0.28
C CYS A 143 3.43 -6.67 -0.05
N LEU A 144 2.35 -6.76 -0.83
CA LEU A 144 1.46 -7.92 -0.84
C LEU A 144 1.52 -8.57 -2.22
N TYR A 145 1.98 -9.81 -2.27
CA TYR A 145 2.09 -10.55 -3.51
C TYR A 145 1.02 -11.65 -3.62
N TYR A 146 0.12 -11.50 -4.60
CA TYR A 146 -0.87 -12.52 -4.92
C TYR A 146 -0.31 -13.42 -6.02
N GLU A 147 0.35 -14.50 -5.62
CA GLU A 147 1.10 -15.36 -6.54
C GLU A 147 0.23 -15.98 -7.63
N LYS A 148 -0.99 -16.38 -7.31
CA LYS A 148 -1.91 -17.03 -8.26
C LYS A 148 -2.16 -16.19 -9.50
N GLU A 149 -2.31 -14.88 -9.34
CA GLU A 149 -2.63 -13.94 -10.42
C GLU A 149 -1.45 -13.00 -10.73
N LYS A 150 -0.28 -13.22 -10.06
CA LYS A 150 0.95 -12.46 -10.28
C LYS A 150 0.77 -10.95 -10.06
N VAL A 151 -0.01 -10.57 -9.03
CA VAL A 151 -0.25 -9.18 -8.63
C VAL A 151 0.66 -8.82 -7.47
N LEU A 152 1.39 -7.73 -7.60
CA LEU A 152 2.18 -7.12 -6.55
C LEU A 152 1.58 -5.76 -6.18
N VAL A 153 0.99 -5.66 -4.99
CA VAL A 153 0.64 -4.37 -4.38
C VAL A 153 1.87 -3.89 -3.63
N SER A 154 2.50 -2.83 -4.13
CA SER A 154 3.85 -2.45 -3.69
C SER A 154 3.89 -1.30 -2.69
N GLY A 155 2.75 -0.64 -2.40
CA GLY A 155 2.79 0.61 -1.66
C GLY A 155 3.84 1.54 -2.25
N ASP A 156 4.63 2.16 -1.40
CA ASP A 156 5.68 3.09 -1.79
C ASP A 156 7.07 2.47 -1.92
N THR A 157 7.13 1.15 -2.15
CA THR A 157 8.43 0.51 -2.44
C THR A 157 8.85 0.75 -3.89
N VAL A 158 7.96 0.56 -4.85
CA VAL A 158 8.25 0.71 -6.28
C VAL A 158 7.05 1.24 -7.05
N PHE A 159 7.31 2.20 -7.95
CA PHE A 159 6.34 2.83 -8.85
C PHE A 159 6.68 2.54 -10.31
N TYR A 160 5.88 3.07 -11.21
CA TYR A 160 6.27 3.20 -12.61
C TYR A 160 7.36 4.25 -12.74
N LEU A 161 8.58 3.83 -13.15
CA LEU A 161 9.78 4.66 -13.30
C LEU A 161 10.18 5.44 -12.05
N GLY A 162 9.89 4.90 -10.86
CA GLY A 162 10.23 5.56 -9.60
C GLY A 162 10.16 4.63 -8.40
N VAL A 163 10.58 5.17 -7.27
CA VAL A 163 10.56 4.52 -5.97
C VAL A 163 10.06 5.49 -4.91
N GLY A 164 9.64 4.97 -3.77
CA GLY A 164 9.35 5.78 -2.60
C GLY A 164 10.60 6.55 -2.14
N ARG A 165 10.39 7.78 -1.70
CA ARG A 165 11.47 8.61 -1.14
C ARG A 165 12.04 7.99 0.12
N THR A 166 13.31 8.26 0.41
CA THR A 166 14.04 7.71 1.56
C THR A 166 14.64 8.79 2.46
N ASP A 167 14.26 10.05 2.24
CA ASP A 167 14.75 11.21 2.97
C ASP A 167 13.85 11.64 4.13
N LEU A 168 12.73 10.92 4.35
CA LEU A 168 11.88 11.09 5.53
C LEU A 168 12.43 10.29 6.72
N PRO A 169 12.00 10.60 7.97
CA PRO A 169 12.37 9.81 9.13
C PRO A 169 12.13 8.31 8.91
N GLY A 170 13.10 7.48 9.24
CA GLY A 170 13.03 6.03 9.02
C GLY A 170 13.35 5.56 7.61
N GLY A 171 13.57 6.46 6.65
CA GLY A 171 13.98 6.14 5.28
C GLY A 171 15.43 5.64 5.19
N ASP A 172 15.69 4.67 4.31
CA ASP A 172 16.99 4.03 4.12
C ASP A 172 17.15 3.58 2.66
N PRO A 173 17.95 4.27 1.84
CA PRO A 173 18.09 3.95 0.42
C PRO A 173 18.77 2.59 0.17
N GLU A 174 19.67 2.15 1.05
CA GLU A 174 20.35 0.85 0.88
C GLU A 174 19.35 -0.30 1.11
N ARG A 175 18.52 -0.21 2.15
CA ARG A 175 17.45 -1.18 2.41
C ARG A 175 16.39 -1.17 1.31
N LEU A 176 16.08 0.00 0.75
CA LEU A 176 15.15 0.08 -0.39
C LEU A 176 15.73 -0.65 -1.61
N ALA A 177 17.02 -0.44 -1.92
CA ALA A 177 17.69 -1.16 -3.01
C ALA A 177 17.66 -2.68 -2.82
N GLU A 178 17.89 -3.17 -1.59
CA GLU A 178 17.80 -4.61 -1.28
C GLU A 178 16.37 -5.13 -1.46
N SER A 179 15.37 -4.37 -1.00
CA SER A 179 13.95 -4.70 -1.19
C SER A 179 13.59 -4.79 -2.66
N LEU A 180 14.02 -3.83 -3.49
CA LEU A 180 13.81 -3.82 -4.94
C LEU A 180 14.48 -5.00 -5.66
N ARG A 181 15.74 -5.32 -5.30
CA ARG A 181 16.44 -6.49 -5.87
C ARG A 181 15.72 -7.80 -5.56
N ARG A 182 15.11 -7.91 -4.38
CA ARG A 182 14.33 -9.07 -3.97
C ARG A 182 13.00 -9.14 -4.72
N LEU A 183 12.26 -8.03 -4.80
CA LEU A 183 11.01 -7.97 -5.55
C LEU A 183 11.19 -8.20 -7.05
N GLY A 184 12.28 -7.70 -7.65
CA GLY A 184 12.60 -7.89 -9.08
C GLY A 184 12.82 -9.34 -9.50
N ARG A 185 12.93 -10.28 -8.55
CA ARG A 185 13.01 -11.74 -8.81
C ARG A 185 11.63 -12.40 -8.89
N LEU A 186 10.58 -11.71 -8.50
CA LEU A 186 9.22 -12.24 -8.55
C LEU A 186 8.68 -12.23 -9.98
N HIS A 187 7.79 -13.17 -10.27
CA HIS A 187 7.02 -13.13 -11.50
C HIS A 187 5.79 -12.20 -11.30
N VAL A 188 5.87 -10.97 -11.78
CA VAL A 188 4.81 -9.98 -11.64
C VAL A 188 4.20 -9.63 -12.99
N GLU A 189 2.87 -9.81 -13.11
CA GLU A 189 2.06 -9.39 -14.26
C GLU A 189 1.38 -8.04 -14.02
N TYR A 190 1.07 -7.73 -12.78
CA TYR A 190 0.43 -6.47 -12.37
C TYR A 190 1.20 -5.87 -11.22
N LEU A 191 1.87 -4.75 -11.46
CA LEU A 191 2.47 -3.92 -10.41
C LEU A 191 1.48 -2.82 -10.06
N VAL A 192 1.00 -2.83 -8.82
CA VAL A 192 -0.02 -1.92 -8.29
C VAL A 192 0.64 -1.05 -7.21
N PRO A 193 1.08 0.17 -7.57
CA PRO A 193 1.86 1.02 -6.67
C PRO A 193 0.99 1.87 -5.75
N GLY A 194 1.59 2.43 -4.69
CA GLY A 194 0.97 3.43 -3.83
C GLY A 194 0.71 4.76 -4.53
N HIS A 195 1.53 5.12 -5.52
CA HIS A 195 1.35 6.34 -6.32
C HIS A 195 1.59 6.09 -7.81
N GLY A 196 0.95 6.93 -8.64
CA GLY A 196 1.09 6.87 -10.09
C GLY A 196 0.38 5.70 -10.75
N ASP A 197 0.81 5.37 -11.96
CA ASP A 197 0.13 4.38 -12.79
C ASP A 197 0.50 2.94 -12.43
N MET A 198 -0.49 2.04 -12.55
CA MET A 198 -0.28 0.61 -12.50
C MET A 198 0.44 0.14 -13.79
N LEU A 199 1.39 -0.79 -13.65
CA LEU A 199 1.97 -1.49 -14.79
C LEU A 199 1.32 -2.85 -15.00
N LYS A 200 1.09 -3.17 -16.27
CA LYS A 200 0.58 -4.48 -16.69
C LYS A 200 1.51 -5.13 -17.70
N GLY A 201 1.77 -6.41 -17.50
CA GLY A 201 2.56 -7.25 -18.35
C GLY A 201 3.98 -7.48 -17.80
N ARG A 202 4.35 -8.75 -17.69
CA ARG A 202 5.61 -9.21 -17.11
C ARG A 202 6.84 -8.46 -17.64
N LYS A 203 6.96 -8.37 -18.98
CA LYS A 203 8.12 -7.69 -19.59
C LYS A 203 8.21 -6.21 -19.23
N ALA A 204 7.06 -5.52 -19.12
CA ALA A 204 7.03 -4.12 -18.72
C ALA A 204 7.49 -3.95 -17.28
N VAL A 205 7.02 -4.82 -16.38
CA VAL A 205 7.40 -4.81 -14.96
C VAL A 205 8.89 -5.16 -14.79
N GLU A 206 9.39 -6.20 -15.46
CA GLU A 206 10.82 -6.58 -15.43
C GLU A 206 11.71 -5.42 -15.93
N LYS A 207 11.33 -4.77 -17.04
CA LYS A 207 12.04 -3.61 -17.54
C LYS A 207 12.02 -2.44 -16.57
N ASN A 208 10.89 -2.21 -15.89
CA ASN A 208 10.76 -1.17 -14.87
C ASN A 208 11.75 -1.39 -13.71
N PHE A 209 11.82 -2.62 -13.17
CA PHE A 209 12.79 -2.96 -12.11
C PHE A 209 14.23 -2.78 -12.58
N GLN A 210 14.57 -3.19 -13.82
CA GLN A 210 15.91 -3.02 -14.38
C GLN A 210 16.30 -1.55 -14.49
N LEU A 211 15.42 -0.69 -15.01
CA LEU A 211 15.64 0.74 -15.13
C LEU A 211 15.83 1.39 -13.74
N ILE A 212 14.94 1.08 -12.79
CA ILE A 212 15.02 1.64 -11.44
C ILE A 212 16.35 1.25 -10.76
N LEU A 213 16.73 -0.02 -10.84
CA LEU A 213 17.97 -0.48 -10.21
C LEU A 213 19.21 0.12 -10.85
N SER A 214 19.19 0.40 -12.16
CA SER A 214 20.31 1.04 -12.86
C SER A 214 20.40 2.55 -12.63
N GLU A 215 19.26 3.24 -12.48
CA GLU A 215 19.24 4.71 -12.39
C GLU A 215 19.37 5.22 -10.95
N PHE A 216 18.79 4.52 -9.99
CA PHE A 216 18.74 4.98 -8.60
C PHE A 216 19.75 4.29 -7.68
N PHE A 217 20.29 3.11 -8.07
CA PHE A 217 21.09 2.26 -7.16
C PHE A 217 22.30 1.59 -7.86
N ALA A 218 22.82 2.22 -8.91
CA ALA A 218 24.02 1.77 -9.64
C ALA A 218 25.32 2.02 -8.84
#